data_60fb1d01ae26a30bc6cd6bfd84881286
#
_entry.id   60fb1d01ae26a30bc6cd6bfd84881286
#
_cell.length_a   1.000
_cell.length_b   1.000
_cell.length_c   1.000
_cell.angle_alpha   90.00
_cell.angle_beta   90.00
_cell.angle_gamma   90.00
#
_symmetry.space_group_name_H-M   'P 1'
#
loop_
_entity.id
_entity.type
_entity.pdbx_description
1 polymer ?
#
loop_
_entity_poly.entity_id
_entity_poly.type
_entity_poly.pdbx_seq_one_letter_code
_entity_poly.pdbx_strand_id
1 'polypeptide(L)'
;MEKISEVSCIIPTMDGREHLLMKLLWSMPTGCEKIIVRDMDILLAAKRNKGARAAKGEYLLFIDDDNHLLPGAIEKALAVAKLEKVGVVGLMACYHDRVNYVADGGSKRNYLTGFTSGVNTNAHWPSISKEPYEVDEVANAFMVHCELFYELHGFDEKNFPIDLDEADLCKRIKNLGYKVMMCPTAVCFHHSQTYSPIPDFRRPLNAYFMGRNRQRFQRINLNALSYWVYLVIFCPIFICFYSAALLYRKKPRMLWHFLRGVWDGTFGCFKNPYQPSICKKGGRISL
;
A
#
# COMPACT_ATOMS: atom_id res chain seq x y z
N MET A 1 1.44 27.47 -13.92
CA MET A 1 1.60 25.99 -13.85
C MET A 1 2.87 25.74 -13.05
N GLU A 2 2.75 25.28 -11.82
CA GLU A 2 3.91 24.88 -11.03
C GLU A 2 4.65 23.74 -11.73
N LYS A 3 5.97 23.74 -11.63
CA LYS A 3 6.83 22.76 -12.31
C LYS A 3 6.65 21.39 -11.65
N ILE A 4 5.86 20.52 -12.26
CA ILE A 4 5.76 19.09 -11.90
C ILE A 4 7.12 18.37 -12.09
N SER A 5 8.12 19.06 -12.64
CA SER A 5 9.48 18.55 -12.84
C SER A 5 10.21 18.15 -11.54
N GLU A 6 9.72 18.58 -10.38
CA GLU A 6 10.23 18.16 -9.07
C GLU A 6 9.63 16.83 -8.58
N VAL A 7 8.72 16.21 -9.35
CA VAL A 7 8.09 14.92 -8.98
C VAL A 7 8.55 13.82 -9.91
N SER A 8 9.07 12.73 -9.32
CA SER A 8 9.32 11.46 -10.02
C SER A 8 8.23 10.46 -9.66
N CYS A 9 7.49 10.01 -10.66
CA CYS A 9 6.43 9.02 -10.51
C CYS A 9 7.00 7.61 -10.69
N ILE A 10 6.95 6.81 -9.64
CA ILE A 10 7.45 5.43 -9.60
C ILE A 10 6.26 4.50 -9.79
N ILE A 11 6.27 3.73 -10.88
CA ILE A 11 5.16 2.90 -11.33
C ILE A 11 5.61 1.45 -11.38
N PRO A 12 5.40 0.67 -10.30
CA PRO A 12 5.61 -0.77 -10.35
C PRO A 12 4.55 -1.43 -11.24
N THR A 13 4.98 -2.31 -12.14
CA THR A 13 4.05 -3.02 -13.03
C THR A 13 4.47 -4.49 -13.21
N MET A 14 3.64 -5.25 -13.90
CA MET A 14 3.89 -6.65 -14.26
C MET A 14 3.34 -6.96 -15.65
N ASP A 15 3.76 -8.08 -16.22
CA ASP A 15 3.27 -8.55 -17.51
C ASP A 15 1.76 -8.79 -17.48
N GLY A 16 1.11 -8.48 -18.60
CA GLY A 16 -0.34 -8.61 -18.75
C GLY A 16 -1.16 -7.44 -18.21
N ARG A 17 -0.50 -6.38 -17.69
CA ARG A 17 -1.17 -5.17 -17.18
C ARG A 17 -0.95 -3.93 -18.07
N GLU A 18 -0.48 -4.12 -19.30
CA GLU A 18 -0.15 -3.05 -20.25
C GLU A 18 -1.33 -2.08 -20.46
N HIS A 19 -2.53 -2.61 -20.55
CA HIS A 19 -3.75 -1.81 -20.75
C HIS A 19 -4.07 -0.90 -19.55
N LEU A 20 -3.74 -1.32 -18.31
CA LEU A 20 -3.90 -0.49 -17.11
C LEU A 20 -2.81 0.57 -17.05
N LEU A 21 -1.56 0.16 -17.25
CA LEU A 21 -0.42 1.06 -17.31
C LEU A 21 -0.64 2.19 -18.33
N MET A 22 -1.11 1.86 -19.54
CA MET A 22 -1.38 2.87 -20.56
C MET A 22 -2.46 3.87 -20.13
N LYS A 23 -3.53 3.43 -19.47
CA LYS A 23 -4.56 4.33 -18.92
C LYS A 23 -3.97 5.29 -17.88
N LEU A 24 -3.12 4.78 -16.98
CA LEU A 24 -2.41 5.63 -16.02
C LEU A 24 -1.55 6.65 -16.75
N LEU A 25 -0.68 6.22 -17.68
CA LEU A 25 0.25 7.10 -18.39
C LEU A 25 -0.46 8.21 -19.17
N TRP A 26 -1.61 7.93 -19.77
CA TRP A 26 -2.42 8.93 -20.46
C TRP A 26 -3.05 9.96 -19.51
N SER A 27 -3.33 9.58 -18.27
CA SER A 27 -3.87 10.51 -17.27
C SER A 27 -2.80 11.36 -16.58
N MET A 28 -1.53 10.99 -16.75
CA MET A 28 -0.41 11.69 -16.11
C MET A 28 0.01 12.91 -16.93
N PRO A 29 0.35 14.03 -16.27
CA PRO A 29 0.86 15.21 -16.96
C PRO A 29 2.20 14.92 -17.66
N THR A 30 2.49 15.69 -18.70
CA THR A 30 3.71 15.54 -19.52
C THR A 30 4.98 15.98 -18.80
N GLY A 31 4.87 16.83 -17.77
CA GLY A 31 6.01 17.47 -17.11
C GLY A 31 6.64 16.70 -15.96
N CYS A 32 6.08 15.54 -15.52
CA CYS A 32 6.66 14.72 -14.46
C CYS A 32 7.54 13.60 -15.03
N GLU A 33 8.61 13.25 -14.31
CA GLU A 33 9.41 12.06 -14.61
C GLU A 33 8.59 10.79 -14.33
N LYS A 34 8.64 9.83 -15.26
CA LYS A 34 7.90 8.55 -15.15
C LYS A 34 8.87 7.39 -15.17
N ILE A 35 8.96 6.64 -14.08
CA ILE A 35 9.86 5.52 -13.88
C ILE A 35 9.04 4.24 -13.77
N ILE A 36 8.96 3.49 -14.87
CA ILE A 36 8.22 2.23 -14.95
C ILE A 36 9.16 1.09 -14.53
N VAL A 37 8.79 0.35 -13.47
CA VAL A 37 9.57 -0.77 -12.98
C VAL A 37 8.86 -2.08 -13.28
N ARG A 38 9.25 -2.71 -14.40
CA ARG A 38 8.79 -4.03 -14.82
C ARG A 38 9.89 -5.06 -14.57
N ASP A 39 9.96 -5.56 -13.35
CA ASP A 39 10.92 -6.58 -12.94
C ASP A 39 10.16 -7.71 -12.25
N MET A 40 10.05 -8.85 -12.94
CA MET A 40 9.25 -9.97 -12.46
C MET A 40 9.99 -10.83 -11.41
N ASP A 41 11.27 -10.58 -11.21
CA ASP A 41 12.10 -11.33 -10.27
C ASP A 41 12.09 -10.74 -8.85
N ILE A 42 11.48 -9.57 -8.65
CA ILE A 42 11.38 -8.88 -7.36
C ILE A 42 9.94 -8.54 -6.99
N LEU A 43 9.66 -8.42 -5.68
CA LEU A 43 8.34 -8.07 -5.16
C LEU A 43 8.13 -6.55 -5.09
N LEU A 44 6.93 -6.12 -4.69
CA LEU A 44 6.44 -4.74 -4.82
C LEU A 44 7.36 -3.71 -4.14
N ALA A 45 7.71 -3.93 -2.85
CA ALA A 45 8.58 -3.02 -2.11
C ALA A 45 9.95 -2.84 -2.79
N ALA A 46 10.53 -3.94 -3.32
CA ALA A 46 11.80 -3.90 -4.06
C ALA A 46 11.66 -3.16 -5.40
N LYS A 47 10.52 -3.30 -6.10
CA LYS A 47 10.24 -2.51 -7.31
C LYS A 47 10.17 -1.03 -7.00
N ARG A 48 9.46 -0.65 -5.94
CA ARG A 48 9.34 0.74 -5.49
C ARG A 48 10.71 1.32 -5.12
N ASN A 49 11.54 0.60 -4.36
CA ASN A 49 12.90 1.00 -4.04
C ASN A 49 13.80 1.10 -5.28
N LYS A 50 13.68 0.16 -6.22
CA LYS A 50 14.43 0.20 -7.50
C LYS A 50 14.06 1.44 -8.30
N GLY A 51 12.79 1.77 -8.39
CA GLY A 51 12.31 2.99 -9.04
C GLY A 51 12.79 4.26 -8.36
N ALA A 52 12.71 4.31 -7.02
CA ALA A 52 13.19 5.45 -6.23
C ALA A 52 14.67 5.74 -6.50
N ARG A 53 15.53 4.70 -6.57
CA ARG A 53 16.97 4.89 -6.89
C ARG A 53 17.25 5.51 -8.26
N ALA A 54 16.32 5.42 -9.20
CA ALA A 54 16.43 6.04 -10.52
C ALA A 54 15.81 7.44 -10.60
N ALA A 55 15.07 7.84 -9.57
CA ALA A 55 14.35 9.10 -9.51
C ALA A 55 15.31 10.30 -9.36
N LYS A 56 14.93 11.42 -10.01
CA LYS A 56 15.67 12.69 -9.98
C LYS A 56 14.88 13.81 -9.30
N GLY A 57 13.58 13.59 -9.07
CA GLY A 57 12.69 14.55 -8.43
C GLY A 57 12.93 14.68 -6.94
N GLU A 58 12.63 15.83 -6.39
CA GLU A 58 12.65 16.11 -4.96
C GLU A 58 11.55 15.35 -4.21
N TYR A 59 10.45 15.05 -4.91
CA TYR A 59 9.32 14.27 -4.40
C TYR A 59 9.15 12.98 -5.20
N LEU A 60 8.94 11.88 -4.49
CA LEU A 60 8.67 10.56 -5.05
C LEU A 60 7.16 10.29 -4.95
N LEU A 61 6.47 10.18 -6.07
CA LEU A 61 5.09 9.71 -6.14
C LEU A 61 5.11 8.21 -6.47
N PHE A 62 4.81 7.37 -5.49
CA PHE A 62 4.54 5.96 -5.72
C PHE A 62 3.09 5.79 -6.14
N ILE A 63 2.86 5.15 -7.27
CA ILE A 63 1.51 4.95 -7.82
C ILE A 63 1.40 3.61 -8.53
N ASP A 64 0.41 2.81 -8.15
CA ASP A 64 0.16 1.51 -8.78
C ASP A 64 -0.38 1.69 -10.21
N ASP A 65 -0.03 0.77 -11.11
CA ASP A 65 -0.30 0.83 -12.55
C ASP A 65 -1.78 0.75 -12.94
N ASP A 66 -2.67 0.44 -11.98
CA ASP A 66 -4.12 0.36 -12.15
C ASP A 66 -4.87 1.60 -11.64
N ASN A 67 -4.16 2.70 -11.48
CA ASN A 67 -4.77 3.99 -11.18
C ASN A 67 -5.01 4.81 -12.44
N HIS A 68 -5.91 5.77 -12.36
CA HIS A 68 -6.17 6.82 -13.34
C HIS A 68 -6.32 8.15 -12.60
N LEU A 69 -5.43 9.10 -12.88
CA LEU A 69 -5.40 10.39 -12.18
C LEU A 69 -6.43 11.37 -12.74
N LEU A 70 -7.09 12.12 -11.87
CA LEU A 70 -7.79 13.32 -12.30
C LEU A 70 -6.80 14.46 -12.59
N PRO A 71 -7.15 15.37 -13.53
CA PRO A 71 -6.33 16.53 -13.83
C PRO A 71 -5.99 17.35 -12.58
N GLY A 72 -4.72 17.72 -12.42
CA GLY A 72 -4.23 18.48 -11.28
C GLY A 72 -4.02 17.67 -9.99
N ALA A 73 -4.15 16.34 -10.00
CA ALA A 73 -4.01 15.51 -8.80
C ALA A 73 -2.58 15.56 -8.23
N ILE A 74 -1.56 15.52 -9.09
CA ILE A 74 -0.15 15.58 -8.66
C ILE A 74 0.16 16.94 -8.04
N GLU A 75 -0.27 18.02 -8.68
CA GLU A 75 -0.06 19.38 -8.21
C GLU A 75 -0.69 19.63 -6.83
N LYS A 76 -1.92 19.13 -6.65
CA LYS A 76 -2.63 19.23 -5.36
C LYS A 76 -1.96 18.44 -4.26
N ALA A 77 -1.49 17.22 -4.56
CA ALA A 77 -0.73 16.41 -3.61
C ALA A 77 0.60 17.10 -3.25
N LEU A 78 1.30 17.66 -4.24
CA LEU A 78 2.56 18.38 -4.05
C LEU A 78 2.38 19.60 -3.16
N ALA A 79 1.32 20.38 -3.36
CA ALA A 79 1.02 21.53 -2.51
C ALA A 79 0.86 21.14 -1.04
N VAL A 80 0.23 20.00 -0.75
CA VAL A 80 0.11 19.48 0.63
C VAL A 80 1.45 18.92 1.14
N ALA A 81 2.24 18.25 0.27
CA ALA A 81 3.53 17.71 0.65
C ALA A 81 4.56 18.79 1.06
N LYS A 82 4.41 20.00 0.54
CA LYS A 82 5.24 21.17 0.89
C LYS A 82 4.87 21.84 2.22
N LEU A 83 3.79 21.41 2.86
CA LEU A 83 3.42 21.96 4.17
C LEU A 83 4.39 21.47 5.26
N GLU A 84 4.56 22.31 6.29
CA GLU A 84 5.48 22.02 7.39
C GLU A 84 5.15 20.69 8.09
N LYS A 85 6.17 19.87 8.32
CA LYS A 85 6.09 18.57 8.98
C LYS A 85 5.17 17.55 8.30
N VAL A 86 4.85 17.71 7.03
CA VAL A 86 4.20 16.67 6.24
C VAL A 86 5.27 15.75 5.67
N GLY A 87 5.23 14.46 6.02
CA GLY A 87 6.17 13.45 5.54
C GLY A 87 5.63 12.63 4.38
N VAL A 88 4.32 12.35 4.39
CA VAL A 88 3.62 11.60 3.33
C VAL A 88 2.29 12.23 3.01
N VAL A 89 1.92 12.25 1.73
CA VAL A 89 0.60 12.66 1.25
C VAL A 89 -0.01 11.56 0.40
N GLY A 90 -1.12 10.96 0.86
CA GLY A 90 -1.93 10.04 0.07
C GLY A 90 -2.88 10.79 -0.87
N LEU A 91 -3.05 10.26 -2.07
CA LEU A 91 -4.09 10.67 -3.00
C LEU A 91 -5.39 9.93 -2.66
N MET A 92 -6.51 10.63 -2.78
CA MET A 92 -7.84 10.06 -2.58
C MET A 92 -8.17 9.09 -3.70
N ALA A 93 -8.27 7.79 -3.40
CA ALA A 93 -8.69 6.80 -4.38
C ALA A 93 -10.21 6.63 -4.36
N CYS A 94 -10.86 6.77 -5.52
CA CYS A 94 -12.27 6.45 -5.71
C CYS A 94 -12.40 5.11 -6.46
N TYR A 95 -13.53 4.42 -6.29
CA TYR A 95 -13.83 3.21 -7.06
C TYR A 95 -14.00 3.55 -8.54
N HIS A 96 -13.48 2.72 -9.42
CA HIS A 96 -13.69 2.91 -10.86
C HIS A 96 -15.11 2.52 -11.32
N ASP A 97 -15.75 1.60 -10.61
CA ASP A 97 -17.14 1.14 -10.86
C ASP A 97 -18.19 1.97 -10.11
N ARG A 98 -17.76 2.80 -9.14
CA ARG A 98 -18.56 3.72 -8.36
C ARG A 98 -17.83 5.05 -8.18
N VAL A 99 -17.61 5.76 -9.28
CA VAL A 99 -16.69 6.91 -9.41
C VAL A 99 -16.86 8.03 -8.38
N ASN A 100 -18.03 8.19 -7.79
CA ASN A 100 -18.29 9.19 -6.77
C ASN A 100 -18.11 8.68 -5.32
N TYR A 101 -17.64 7.44 -5.16
CA TYR A 101 -17.45 6.85 -3.84
C TYR A 101 -15.98 6.55 -3.56
N VAL A 102 -15.56 6.91 -2.36
CA VAL A 102 -14.19 6.70 -1.89
C VAL A 102 -13.92 5.21 -1.69
N ALA A 103 -12.89 4.71 -2.35
CA ALA A 103 -12.36 3.38 -2.15
C ALA A 103 -11.31 3.38 -1.02
N ASP A 104 -10.40 4.36 -1.05
CA ASP A 104 -9.38 4.54 -0.04
C ASP A 104 -9.16 6.04 0.24
N GLY A 105 -9.46 6.43 1.46
CA GLY A 105 -9.23 7.76 2.02
C GLY A 105 -8.18 7.73 3.13
N GLY A 106 -7.28 6.76 3.10
CA GLY A 106 -6.33 6.47 4.18
C GLY A 106 -6.97 5.71 5.34
N SER A 107 -6.16 5.32 6.30
CA SER A 107 -6.61 4.51 7.43
C SER A 107 -6.10 5.03 8.76
N LYS A 108 -6.90 4.81 9.81
CA LYS A 108 -6.47 4.88 11.21
C LYS A 108 -6.17 3.48 11.72
N ARG A 109 -5.05 3.31 12.43
CA ARG A 109 -4.63 2.02 12.98
C ARG A 109 -4.65 2.02 14.49
N ASN A 110 -5.33 1.05 15.06
CA ASN A 110 -5.11 0.71 16.46
C ASN A 110 -3.90 -0.23 16.55
N TYR A 111 -2.77 0.29 17.01
CA TYR A 111 -1.51 -0.48 17.05
C TYR A 111 -1.58 -1.69 17.97
N LEU A 112 -2.31 -1.64 19.08
CA LEU A 112 -2.43 -2.80 20.00
C LEU A 112 -3.22 -3.94 19.35
N THR A 113 -4.36 -3.65 18.76
CA THR A 113 -5.22 -4.68 18.16
C THR A 113 -4.76 -5.06 16.74
N GLY A 114 -3.99 -4.18 16.09
CA GLY A 114 -3.60 -4.28 14.70
C GLY A 114 -4.75 -4.05 13.70
N PHE A 115 -5.97 -3.74 14.14
CA PHE A 115 -7.08 -3.42 13.24
C PHE A 115 -6.95 -2.01 12.69
N THR A 116 -7.37 -1.86 11.45
CA THR A 116 -7.45 -0.59 10.74
C THR A 116 -8.89 -0.23 10.45
N SER A 117 -9.20 1.04 10.46
CA SER A 117 -10.47 1.60 10.00
C SER A 117 -10.18 2.59 8.88
N GLY A 118 -10.79 2.37 7.71
CA GLY A 118 -10.69 3.31 6.59
C GLY A 118 -11.38 4.63 6.91
N VAL A 119 -10.72 5.73 6.57
CA VAL A 119 -11.28 7.07 6.71
C VAL A 119 -12.03 7.41 5.43
N ASN A 120 -13.25 7.88 5.55
CA ASN A 120 -14.14 8.18 4.42
C ASN A 120 -14.41 7.01 3.46
N THR A 121 -14.00 5.78 3.76
CA THR A 121 -14.25 4.63 2.89
C THR A 121 -15.74 4.45 2.66
N ASN A 122 -16.16 4.28 1.41
CA ASN A 122 -17.55 4.25 0.94
C ASN A 122 -18.32 5.56 1.10
N ALA A 123 -17.70 6.65 1.56
CA ALA A 123 -18.34 7.96 1.56
C ALA A 123 -18.52 8.49 0.13
N HIS A 124 -19.53 9.31 -0.06
CA HIS A 124 -19.75 10.02 -1.32
C HIS A 124 -18.73 11.16 -1.44
N TRP A 125 -17.74 11.01 -2.32
CA TRP A 125 -16.60 11.93 -2.44
C TRP A 125 -17.00 13.42 -2.60
N PRO A 126 -18.00 13.78 -3.40
CA PRO A 126 -18.43 15.18 -3.50
C PRO A 126 -18.88 15.80 -2.16
N SER A 127 -19.36 14.99 -1.22
CA SER A 127 -19.95 15.44 0.05
C SER A 127 -18.95 15.50 1.22
N ILE A 128 -17.74 14.96 1.08
CA ILE A 128 -16.72 15.04 2.13
C ILE A 128 -15.99 16.39 2.09
N SER A 129 -15.38 16.78 3.22
CA SER A 129 -14.48 17.94 3.27
C SER A 129 -13.36 17.82 2.24
N LYS A 130 -12.98 18.93 1.63
CA LYS A 130 -11.85 19.00 0.69
C LYS A 130 -10.55 19.41 1.37
N GLU A 131 -10.58 19.72 2.67
CA GLU A 131 -9.38 20.03 3.46
C GLU A 131 -8.53 18.77 3.69
N PRO A 132 -7.21 18.86 3.57
CA PRO A 132 -6.30 17.78 3.93
C PRO A 132 -6.47 17.36 5.39
N TYR A 133 -6.40 16.07 5.65
CA TYR A 133 -6.55 15.52 6.99
C TYR A 133 -5.51 14.45 7.33
N GLU A 134 -5.20 14.30 8.62
CA GLU A 134 -4.21 13.35 9.10
C GLU A 134 -4.77 11.94 9.21
N VAL A 135 -3.97 10.94 8.76
CA VAL A 135 -4.23 9.50 8.85
C VAL A 135 -3.02 8.77 9.47
N ASP A 136 -3.12 7.47 9.68
CA ASP A 136 -1.98 6.66 10.10
C ASP A 136 -1.28 5.99 8.92
N GLU A 137 -2.04 5.70 7.86
CA GLU A 137 -1.56 4.96 6.68
C GLU A 137 -2.23 5.46 5.41
N VAL A 138 -1.47 5.42 4.35
CA VAL A 138 -1.91 5.64 2.97
C VAL A 138 -1.57 4.42 2.12
N ALA A 139 -2.23 4.24 0.99
CA ALA A 139 -1.97 3.15 0.05
C ALA A 139 -2.18 3.61 -1.41
N ASN A 140 -1.88 2.75 -2.36
CA ASN A 140 -2.13 2.88 -3.82
C ASN A 140 -1.38 4.02 -4.53
N ALA A 141 -1.58 5.26 -4.07
CA ALA A 141 -0.95 6.45 -4.66
C ALA A 141 -0.61 7.43 -3.55
N PHE A 142 0.67 7.70 -3.35
CA PHE A 142 1.14 8.60 -2.30
C PHE A 142 2.50 9.23 -2.63
N MET A 143 2.74 10.40 -2.08
CA MET A 143 3.93 11.21 -2.31
C MET A 143 4.73 11.34 -1.01
N VAL A 144 6.05 11.27 -1.13
CA VAL A 144 7.00 11.46 -0.02
C VAL A 144 8.20 12.27 -0.49
N HIS A 145 8.78 13.09 0.39
CA HIS A 145 10.03 13.81 0.09
C HIS A 145 11.20 12.83 -0.07
N CYS A 146 11.99 13.01 -1.10
CA CYS A 146 13.08 12.11 -1.48
C CYS A 146 14.10 11.92 -0.34
N GLU A 147 14.57 13.00 0.29
CA GLU A 147 15.53 12.92 1.40
C GLU A 147 14.97 12.14 2.59
N LEU A 148 13.72 12.40 3.01
CA LEU A 148 13.06 11.67 4.10
C LEU A 148 12.92 10.17 3.78
N PHE A 149 12.60 9.85 2.51
CA PHE A 149 12.52 8.45 2.07
C PHE A 149 13.87 7.74 2.20
N TYR A 150 14.97 8.40 1.81
CA TYR A 150 16.32 7.82 1.92
C TYR A 150 16.86 7.81 3.33
N GLU A 151 16.56 8.80 4.16
CA GLU A 151 16.88 8.80 5.60
C GLU A 151 16.31 7.55 6.28
N LEU A 152 15.11 7.14 5.87
CA LEU A 152 14.44 5.93 6.36
C LEU A 152 14.87 4.64 5.63
N HIS A 153 15.87 4.69 4.74
CA HIS A 153 16.33 3.55 3.94
C HIS A 153 15.25 2.94 3.01
N GLY A 154 14.24 3.73 2.65
CA GLY A 154 13.16 3.31 1.75
C GLY A 154 12.18 2.32 2.38
N PHE A 155 11.57 1.47 1.53
CA PHE A 155 10.70 0.37 1.97
C PHE A 155 11.52 -0.78 2.55
N ASP A 156 11.02 -1.41 3.62
CA ASP A 156 11.62 -2.63 4.20
C ASP A 156 11.25 -3.87 3.36
N GLU A 157 12.01 -4.11 2.30
CA GLU A 157 11.82 -5.23 1.38
C GLU A 157 11.89 -6.61 2.05
N LYS A 158 12.61 -6.70 3.17
CA LYS A 158 12.81 -7.96 3.90
C LYS A 158 11.60 -8.30 4.75
N ASN A 159 11.10 -7.34 5.49
CA ASN A 159 9.99 -7.56 6.40
C ASN A 159 8.64 -7.42 5.70
N PHE A 160 8.51 -6.49 4.76
CA PHE A 160 7.26 -6.14 4.07
C PHE A 160 7.46 -6.08 2.55
N PRO A 161 7.77 -7.22 1.89
CA PRO A 161 8.04 -7.24 0.45
C PRO A 161 6.83 -6.94 -0.42
N ILE A 162 5.62 -7.17 0.10
CA ILE A 162 4.31 -6.86 -0.44
C ILE A 162 3.30 -6.85 0.71
N ASP A 163 2.37 -5.91 0.72
CA ASP A 163 1.39 -5.70 1.80
C ASP A 163 2.03 -5.20 3.12
N LEU A 164 1.47 -4.17 3.70
CA LEU A 164 1.95 -3.41 4.85
C LEU A 164 3.30 -2.68 4.65
N ASP A 165 3.85 -2.62 3.45
CA ASP A 165 5.05 -1.86 3.14
C ASP A 165 4.80 -0.34 3.25
N GLU A 166 3.65 0.15 2.78
CA GLU A 166 3.24 1.55 2.97
C GLU A 166 2.97 1.85 4.45
N ALA A 167 2.29 0.93 5.15
CA ALA A 167 1.97 1.10 6.57
C ALA A 167 3.24 1.19 7.43
N ASP A 168 4.25 0.37 7.13
CA ASP A 168 5.56 0.40 7.77
C ASP A 168 6.28 1.73 7.51
N LEU A 169 6.33 2.18 6.25
CA LEU A 169 6.93 3.47 5.90
C LEU A 169 6.23 4.61 6.62
N CYS A 170 4.90 4.66 6.59
CA CYS A 170 4.11 5.68 7.30
C CYS A 170 4.40 5.67 8.82
N LYS A 171 4.50 4.48 9.44
CA LYS A 171 4.83 4.37 10.86
C LYS A 171 6.22 4.89 11.18
N ARG A 172 7.23 4.58 10.37
CA ARG A 172 8.60 5.09 10.56
C ARG A 172 8.66 6.61 10.41
N ILE A 173 7.95 7.17 9.42
CA ILE A 173 7.81 8.61 9.21
C ILE A 173 7.16 9.30 10.41
N LYS A 174 6.07 8.74 10.94
CA LYS A 174 5.41 9.26 12.15
C LYS A 174 6.32 9.20 13.38
N ASN A 175 7.17 8.18 13.50
CA ASN A 175 8.13 8.07 14.60
C ASN A 175 9.21 9.18 14.59
N LEU A 176 9.49 9.78 13.43
CA LEU A 176 10.34 10.97 13.28
C LEU A 176 9.59 12.28 13.55
N GLY A 177 8.29 12.24 13.89
CA GLY A 177 7.48 13.42 14.19
C GLY A 177 6.83 14.08 12.97
N TYR A 178 6.91 13.46 11.79
CA TYR A 178 6.19 13.94 10.61
C TYR A 178 4.75 13.44 10.58
N LYS A 179 3.90 14.17 9.85
CA LYS A 179 2.49 13.82 9.63
C LYS A 179 2.34 12.97 8.36
N VAL A 180 1.37 12.08 8.39
CA VAL A 180 0.85 11.36 7.23
C VAL A 180 -0.52 11.95 6.90
N MET A 181 -0.66 12.56 5.73
CA MET A 181 -1.83 13.33 5.34
C MET A 181 -2.55 12.68 4.16
N MET A 182 -3.85 12.84 4.08
CA MET A 182 -4.64 12.62 2.86
C MET A 182 -4.98 13.95 2.22
N CYS A 183 -4.90 14.01 0.89
CA CYS A 183 -5.34 15.14 0.09
C CYS A 183 -6.64 14.78 -0.65
N PRO A 184 -7.83 15.19 -0.14
CA PRO A 184 -9.12 14.83 -0.73
C PRO A 184 -9.35 15.39 -2.14
N THR A 185 -8.60 16.41 -2.52
CA THR A 185 -8.71 17.04 -3.84
C THR A 185 -7.74 16.45 -4.88
N ALA A 186 -6.73 15.69 -4.44
CA ALA A 186 -5.83 14.92 -5.29
C ALA A 186 -6.45 13.52 -5.53
N VAL A 187 -7.19 13.36 -6.61
CA VAL A 187 -8.04 12.17 -6.82
C VAL A 187 -7.47 11.25 -7.89
N CYS A 188 -7.52 9.95 -7.61
CA CYS A 188 -7.32 8.89 -8.60
C CYS A 188 -8.47 7.88 -8.58
N PHE A 189 -8.69 7.18 -9.68
CA PHE A 189 -9.60 6.03 -9.77
C PHE A 189 -8.78 4.74 -9.76
N HIS A 190 -9.08 3.83 -8.84
CA HIS A 190 -8.35 2.57 -8.71
C HIS A 190 -9.11 1.43 -9.40
N HIS A 191 -8.62 0.98 -10.55
CA HIS A 191 -9.29 0.02 -11.42
C HIS A 191 -9.36 -1.42 -10.87
N SER A 192 -8.45 -1.80 -9.99
CA SER A 192 -8.48 -3.15 -9.40
C SER A 192 -9.35 -3.25 -8.15
N GLN A 193 -9.73 -2.13 -7.58
CA GLN A 193 -10.66 -2.09 -6.45
C GLN A 193 -12.11 -2.01 -6.93
N THR A 194 -12.86 -3.04 -6.56
CA THR A 194 -14.32 -3.06 -6.65
C THR A 194 -14.89 -3.09 -5.25
N TYR A 195 -16.03 -2.48 -5.05
CA TYR A 195 -16.70 -2.51 -3.77
C TYR A 195 -16.97 -3.95 -3.30
N SER A 196 -16.40 -4.33 -2.15
CA SER A 196 -16.69 -5.59 -1.48
C SER A 196 -16.55 -5.46 0.03
N PRO A 197 -17.62 -5.73 0.80
CA PRO A 197 -17.57 -5.65 2.25
C PRO A 197 -16.78 -6.80 2.89
N ILE A 198 -16.48 -7.86 2.13
CA ILE A 198 -15.78 -9.06 2.62
C ILE A 198 -14.42 -9.15 1.94
N PRO A 199 -13.32 -9.30 2.68
CA PRO A 199 -11.99 -9.48 2.12
C PRO A 199 -11.94 -10.61 1.08
N ASP A 200 -11.31 -10.35 -0.05
CA ASP A 200 -11.15 -11.33 -1.12
C ASP A 200 -9.68 -11.41 -1.58
N PHE A 201 -9.02 -12.48 -1.16
CA PHE A 201 -7.67 -12.76 -1.65
C PHE A 201 -7.74 -13.47 -3.00
N ARG A 202 -7.26 -12.80 -4.02
CA ARG A 202 -7.25 -13.36 -5.39
C ARG A 202 -6.10 -14.34 -5.61
N ARG A 203 -5.00 -14.23 -4.82
CA ARG A 203 -3.76 -15.00 -5.00
C ARG A 203 -3.26 -15.60 -3.69
N PRO A 204 -2.66 -16.82 -3.70
CA PRO A 204 -2.03 -17.42 -2.53
C PRO A 204 -1.00 -16.52 -1.86
N LEU A 205 -0.22 -15.79 -2.67
CA LEU A 205 0.77 -14.83 -2.23
C LEU A 205 0.17 -13.76 -1.29
N ASN A 206 -0.93 -13.14 -1.71
CA ASN A 206 -1.60 -12.11 -0.91
C ASN A 206 -2.14 -12.66 0.41
N ALA A 207 -2.74 -13.86 0.38
CA ALA A 207 -3.23 -14.51 1.60
C ALA A 207 -2.09 -14.81 2.58
N TYR A 208 -0.96 -15.32 2.08
CA TYR A 208 0.21 -15.61 2.89
C TYR A 208 0.78 -14.33 3.53
N PHE A 209 1.04 -13.29 2.74
CA PHE A 209 1.64 -12.06 3.27
C PHE A 209 0.69 -11.29 4.18
N MET A 210 -0.62 -11.31 3.94
CA MET A 210 -1.59 -10.75 4.89
C MET A 210 -1.44 -11.40 6.27
N GLY A 211 -1.34 -12.72 6.36
CA GLY A 211 -1.12 -13.42 7.62
C GLY A 211 0.25 -13.10 8.24
N ARG A 212 1.33 -13.24 7.44
CA ARG A 212 2.72 -13.10 7.91
C ARG A 212 3.07 -11.67 8.32
N ASN A 213 2.77 -10.71 7.45
CA ASN A 213 3.22 -9.34 7.65
C ASN A 213 2.51 -8.68 8.82
N ARG A 214 1.24 -9.02 9.05
CA ARG A 214 0.53 -8.52 10.22
C ARG A 214 1.21 -8.94 11.53
N GLN A 215 1.62 -10.21 11.66
CA GLN A 215 2.33 -10.68 12.85
C GLN A 215 3.67 -9.96 13.02
N ARG A 216 4.41 -9.79 11.92
CA ARG A 216 5.69 -9.07 11.93
C ARG A 216 5.54 -7.61 12.28
N PHE A 217 4.56 -6.94 11.71
CA PHE A 217 4.27 -5.53 11.98
C PHE A 217 3.98 -5.30 13.47
N GLN A 218 3.15 -6.16 14.06
CA GLN A 218 2.84 -6.08 15.49
C GLN A 218 4.08 -6.35 16.35
N ARG A 219 4.89 -7.35 15.98
CA ARG A 219 6.12 -7.69 16.70
C ARG A 219 7.16 -6.57 16.67
N ILE A 220 7.27 -5.85 15.54
CA ILE A 220 8.22 -4.74 15.38
C ILE A 220 7.75 -3.49 16.14
N ASN A 221 6.43 -3.23 16.16
CA ASN A 221 5.88 -1.96 16.62
C ASN A 221 5.33 -1.99 18.06
N LEU A 222 5.20 -3.16 18.69
CA LEU A 222 4.72 -3.30 20.06
C LEU A 222 5.87 -3.65 21.02
N ASN A 223 5.78 -3.16 22.25
CA ASN A 223 6.61 -3.68 23.34
C ASN A 223 6.20 -5.12 23.70
N ALA A 224 7.03 -5.83 24.47
CA ALA A 224 6.84 -7.24 24.76
C ALA A 224 5.47 -7.54 25.39
N LEU A 225 5.03 -6.75 26.38
CA LEU A 225 3.73 -6.95 27.06
C LEU A 225 2.56 -6.76 26.09
N SER A 226 2.55 -5.66 25.35
CA SER A 226 1.52 -5.37 24.35
C SER A 226 1.49 -6.42 23.24
N TYR A 227 2.64 -6.96 22.83
CA TYR A 227 2.72 -8.03 21.86
C TYR A 227 2.11 -9.34 22.37
N TRP A 228 2.35 -9.69 23.66
CA TRP A 228 1.70 -10.84 24.28
C TRP A 228 0.17 -10.67 24.37
N VAL A 229 -0.31 -9.48 24.75
CA VAL A 229 -1.75 -9.17 24.74
C VAL A 229 -2.32 -9.33 23.32
N TYR A 230 -1.62 -8.82 22.31
CA TYR A 230 -2.01 -9.01 20.92
C TYR A 230 -2.10 -10.49 20.54
N LEU A 231 -1.07 -11.29 20.84
CA LEU A 231 -1.03 -12.71 20.47
C LEU A 231 -2.14 -13.52 21.13
N VAL A 232 -2.46 -13.25 22.39
CA VAL A 232 -3.43 -14.06 23.16
C VAL A 232 -4.87 -13.63 22.84
N ILE A 233 -5.12 -12.34 22.63
CA ILE A 233 -6.48 -11.80 22.49
C ILE A 233 -6.82 -11.48 21.03
N PHE A 234 -6.03 -10.61 20.39
CA PHE A 234 -6.39 -10.04 19.11
C PHE A 234 -6.01 -10.89 17.91
N CYS A 235 -4.91 -11.62 17.99
CA CYS A 235 -4.47 -12.52 16.92
C CYS A 235 -5.49 -13.64 16.65
N PRO A 236 -6.06 -14.34 17.64
CA PRO A 236 -7.13 -15.32 17.40
C PRO A 236 -8.37 -14.70 16.74
N ILE A 237 -8.79 -13.50 17.19
CA ILE A 237 -9.93 -12.79 16.57
C ILE A 237 -9.66 -12.52 15.08
N PHE A 238 -8.45 -12.04 14.77
CA PHE A 238 -8.02 -11.81 13.40
C PHE A 238 -8.03 -13.10 12.56
N ILE A 239 -7.47 -14.20 13.12
CA ILE A 239 -7.46 -15.51 12.45
C ILE A 239 -8.89 -15.99 12.17
N CYS A 240 -9.76 -15.93 13.17
CA CYS A 240 -11.15 -16.37 13.03
C CYS A 240 -11.89 -15.55 11.97
N PHE A 241 -11.75 -14.22 11.98
CA PHE A 241 -12.41 -13.33 11.02
C PHE A 241 -12.01 -13.65 9.57
N TYR A 242 -10.69 -13.69 9.28
CA TYR A 242 -10.23 -13.97 7.91
C TYR A 242 -10.48 -15.42 7.49
N SER A 243 -10.38 -16.37 8.41
CA SER A 243 -10.71 -17.78 8.13
C SER A 243 -12.19 -17.94 7.76
N ALA A 244 -13.09 -17.33 8.53
CA ALA A 244 -14.52 -17.31 8.23
C ALA A 244 -14.82 -16.67 6.86
N ALA A 245 -14.18 -15.52 6.56
CA ALA A 245 -14.33 -14.86 5.26
C ALA A 245 -13.86 -15.74 4.09
N LEU A 246 -12.72 -16.42 4.24
CA LEU A 246 -12.19 -17.31 3.20
C LEU A 246 -13.03 -18.58 3.02
N LEU A 247 -13.54 -19.15 4.10
CA LEU A 247 -14.48 -20.29 4.05
C LEU A 247 -15.81 -19.89 3.40
N TYR A 248 -16.37 -18.76 3.78
CA TYR A 248 -17.57 -18.21 3.16
C TYR A 248 -17.42 -18.05 1.64
N ARG A 249 -16.25 -17.59 1.20
CA ARG A 249 -15.90 -17.47 -0.23
C ARG A 249 -15.47 -18.78 -0.92
N LYS A 250 -15.53 -19.91 -0.20
CA LYS A 250 -15.14 -21.23 -0.70
C LYS A 250 -13.69 -21.27 -1.23
N LYS A 251 -12.75 -20.60 -0.52
CA LYS A 251 -11.32 -20.52 -0.88
C LYS A 251 -10.40 -21.27 0.12
N PRO A 252 -10.51 -22.59 0.29
CA PRO A 252 -9.72 -23.35 1.30
C PRO A 252 -8.21 -23.26 1.03
N ARG A 253 -7.80 -23.21 -0.25
CA ARG A 253 -6.38 -23.02 -0.61
C ARG A 253 -5.82 -21.70 -0.08
N MET A 254 -6.59 -20.62 -0.17
CA MET A 254 -6.16 -19.32 0.37
C MET A 254 -6.08 -19.36 1.89
N LEU A 255 -7.01 -20.06 2.55
CA LEU A 255 -7.00 -20.25 4.00
C LEU A 255 -5.71 -20.94 4.46
N TRP A 256 -5.27 -22.01 3.76
CA TRP A 256 -4.01 -22.68 4.08
C TRP A 256 -2.82 -21.71 4.00
N HIS A 257 -2.71 -20.92 2.92
CA HIS A 257 -1.63 -19.95 2.76
C HIS A 257 -1.68 -18.84 3.81
N PHE A 258 -2.87 -18.37 4.16
CA PHE A 258 -3.07 -17.38 5.22
C PHE A 258 -2.59 -17.92 6.59
N LEU A 259 -3.04 -19.11 6.99
CA LEU A 259 -2.64 -19.72 8.28
C LEU A 259 -1.13 -20.00 8.33
N ARG A 260 -0.56 -20.48 7.23
CA ARG A 260 0.90 -20.63 7.11
C ARG A 260 1.61 -19.28 7.27
N GLY A 261 1.09 -18.22 6.67
CA GLY A 261 1.62 -16.87 6.84
C GLY A 261 1.58 -16.42 8.31
N VAL A 262 0.45 -16.61 8.99
CA VAL A 262 0.33 -16.32 10.42
C VAL A 262 1.39 -17.07 11.24
N TRP A 263 1.56 -18.36 10.98
CA TRP A 263 2.59 -19.18 11.66
C TRP A 263 4.00 -18.64 11.42
N ASP A 264 4.38 -18.45 10.16
CA ASP A 264 5.71 -17.96 9.78
C ASP A 264 6.00 -16.55 10.35
N GLY A 265 5.00 -15.67 10.36
CA GLY A 265 5.10 -14.33 10.95
C GLY A 265 5.25 -14.33 12.45
N THR A 266 4.57 -15.23 13.15
CA THR A 266 4.61 -15.36 14.63
C THR A 266 5.92 -15.98 15.10
N PHE A 267 6.36 -17.06 14.47
CA PHE A 267 7.52 -17.84 14.92
C PHE A 267 8.83 -17.49 14.22
N GLY A 268 8.82 -16.50 13.33
CA GLY A 268 10.04 -15.95 12.77
C GLY A 268 10.68 -16.78 11.66
N CYS A 269 9.93 -17.62 10.96
CA CYS A 269 10.41 -18.28 9.75
C CYS A 269 10.67 -17.26 8.65
N PHE A 270 11.96 -16.93 8.44
CA PHE A 270 12.39 -15.84 7.55
C PHE A 270 12.55 -16.28 6.08
N LYS A 271 12.34 -17.54 5.75
CA LYS A 271 12.39 -17.99 4.36
C LYS A 271 11.10 -17.54 3.68
N ASN A 272 11.25 -16.59 2.74
CA ASN A 272 10.15 -16.23 1.87
C ASN A 272 9.84 -17.40 0.92
N PRO A 273 8.75 -18.16 1.10
CA PRO A 273 8.43 -19.31 0.25
C PRO A 273 8.06 -18.89 -1.18
N TYR A 274 7.92 -17.61 -1.42
CA TYR A 274 7.52 -17.01 -2.70
C TYR A 274 8.63 -16.14 -3.29
N GLN A 275 9.90 -16.44 -3.01
CA GLN A 275 10.98 -15.79 -3.75
C GLN A 275 10.83 -16.10 -5.25
N PRO A 276 10.93 -15.10 -6.13
CA PRO A 276 10.77 -15.29 -7.58
C PRO A 276 11.68 -16.36 -8.17
N SER A 277 12.90 -16.55 -7.63
CA SER A 277 13.84 -17.61 -8.01
C SER A 277 13.31 -19.04 -7.74
N ILE A 278 12.39 -19.21 -6.80
CA ILE A 278 11.77 -20.51 -6.48
C ILE A 278 10.62 -20.80 -7.45
N CYS A 279 9.97 -19.76 -7.99
CA CYS A 279 8.92 -19.91 -9.00
C CYS A 279 9.44 -20.45 -10.34
N LYS A 280 10.74 -20.32 -10.63
CA LYS A 280 11.34 -20.85 -11.88
C LYS A 280 11.53 -22.36 -11.92
N LYS A 281 11.37 -23.08 -10.79
CA LYS A 281 11.70 -24.54 -10.70
C LYS A 281 10.52 -25.50 -10.62
N GLY A 282 9.31 -25.09 -10.79
CA GLY A 282 8.25 -26.09 -10.75
C GLY A 282 6.83 -25.56 -10.66
N GLY A 283 6.31 -25.08 -11.70
CA GLY A 283 4.90 -24.78 -11.83
C GLY A 283 4.61 -23.31 -11.98
N ARG A 284 3.87 -22.98 -13.01
CA ARG A 284 3.29 -21.65 -13.24
C ARG A 284 2.49 -21.21 -12.02
N ILE A 285 3.09 -20.47 -11.12
CA ILE A 285 2.34 -19.62 -10.23
C ILE A 285 2.01 -18.40 -11.08
N SER A 286 0.82 -18.35 -11.64
CA SER A 286 0.28 -17.13 -12.23
C SER A 286 0.25 -16.09 -11.10
N LEU A 287 1.16 -15.14 -11.19
CA LEU A 287 1.16 -13.91 -10.40
C LEU A 287 -0.10 -13.12 -10.66
#